data_0168dd1d976077cc940d901c47e0a18c
#
_entry.id   0168dd1d976077cc940d901c47e0a18c
#
_cell.length_a   1.000
_cell.length_b   1.000
_cell.length_c   1.000
_cell.angle_alpha   90.00
_cell.angle_beta   90.00
_cell.angle_gamma   90.00
#
_symmetry.space_group_name_H-M   'P 1'
#
loop_
_entity.id
_entity.type
_entity.pdbx_description
1 polymer ?
#
loop_
_entity_poly.entity_id
_entity_poly.type
_entity_poly.pdbx_seq_one_letter_code
_entity_poly.pdbx_strand_id
1 'polypeptide(L)'
;MLMMCGVLAVLVFAVLPMFERVYDNLTGSLLSSSYAYVLAATLIGRISLVFAGLLGIVLLVLAFAMRSDKGREKLRNTMETSRFTRKAAWLLAVSEVMDTLSALLASGTDEDSALALCIEQTRHKKLHEALEKCREETQMGVGIATAFAHQKILPAMYGKMLLGGAKSGELVQVTENLARRTAQEAENGLCSVIDRTEPILIGFLTASVGLTLLSVMLPLLGILSAI
;
A
#
# COMPACT_ATOMS: atom_id res chain seq x y z
N MET A 1 -11.87 -2.89 3.76
CA MET A 1 -10.89 -3.61 2.93
C MET A 1 -10.99 -5.13 3.05
N LEU A 2 -10.86 -5.75 4.22
CA LEU A 2 -10.99 -7.21 4.40
C LEU A 2 -12.37 -7.76 3.96
N MET A 3 -13.45 -7.04 4.25
CA MET A 3 -14.81 -7.42 3.88
C MET A 3 -15.03 -7.37 2.36
N MET A 4 -14.49 -6.38 1.68
CA MET A 4 -14.54 -6.23 0.22
C MET A 4 -13.72 -7.33 -0.49
N CYS A 5 -12.56 -7.69 0.08
CA CYS A 5 -11.73 -8.80 -0.40
C CYS A 5 -12.44 -10.15 -0.22
N GLY A 6 -13.20 -10.33 0.88
CA GLY A 6 -14.02 -11.51 1.14
C GLY A 6 -15.18 -11.66 0.14
N VAL A 7 -15.89 -10.57 -0.16
CA VAL A 7 -16.96 -10.56 -1.16
C VAL A 7 -16.43 -10.87 -2.56
N LEU A 8 -15.27 -10.31 -2.94
CA LEU A 8 -14.60 -10.62 -4.19
C LEU A 8 -14.17 -12.08 -4.29
N ALA A 9 -13.62 -12.64 -3.22
CA ALA A 9 -13.23 -14.05 -3.18
C ALA A 9 -14.45 -14.97 -3.34
N VAL A 10 -15.56 -14.67 -2.67
CA VAL A 10 -16.81 -15.46 -2.80
C VAL A 10 -17.38 -15.35 -4.22
N LEU A 11 -17.37 -14.16 -4.83
CA LEU A 11 -17.83 -13.98 -6.22
C LEU A 11 -16.96 -14.79 -7.20
N VAL A 12 -15.65 -14.74 -7.07
CA VAL A 12 -14.73 -15.45 -7.96
C VAL A 12 -14.77 -16.96 -7.74
N PHE A 13 -14.84 -17.43 -6.49
CA PHE A 13 -14.77 -18.86 -6.19
C PHE A 13 -16.13 -19.59 -6.20
N ALA A 14 -17.24 -18.89 -5.93
CA ALA A 14 -18.56 -19.51 -5.87
C ALA A 14 -19.41 -19.23 -7.11
N VAL A 15 -19.42 -17.99 -7.58
CA VAL A 15 -20.31 -17.57 -8.68
C VAL A 15 -19.75 -17.95 -10.04
N LEU A 16 -18.44 -17.76 -10.28
CA LEU A 16 -17.81 -18.11 -11.56
C LEU A 16 -17.94 -19.61 -11.90
N PRO A 17 -17.58 -20.58 -11.02
CA PRO A 17 -17.69 -22.00 -11.35
C PRO A 17 -19.14 -22.49 -11.44
N MET A 18 -20.09 -21.77 -10.81
CA MET A 18 -21.52 -22.09 -10.95
C MET A 18 -22.01 -21.72 -12.36
N PHE A 19 -21.57 -20.61 -12.91
CA PHE A 19 -21.84 -20.21 -14.29
C PHE A 19 -21.20 -21.16 -15.31
N GLU A 20 -19.98 -21.64 -15.06
CA GLU A 20 -19.31 -22.63 -15.93
C GLU A 20 -20.09 -23.93 -16.03
N ARG A 21 -20.60 -24.44 -14.92
CA ARG A 21 -21.40 -25.68 -14.92
C ARG A 21 -22.72 -25.53 -15.68
N VAL A 22 -23.35 -24.37 -15.59
CA VAL A 22 -24.56 -24.06 -16.38
C VAL A 22 -24.21 -23.97 -17.87
N TYR A 23 -23.04 -23.42 -18.18
CA TYR A 23 -22.54 -23.28 -19.54
C TYR A 23 -22.21 -24.63 -20.19
N ASP A 24 -21.49 -25.50 -19.50
CA ASP A 24 -21.14 -26.85 -19.98
C ASP A 24 -22.40 -27.70 -20.25
N ASN A 25 -23.43 -27.56 -19.43
CA ASN A 25 -24.68 -28.24 -19.62
C ASN A 25 -25.52 -27.74 -20.80
N LEU A 26 -25.40 -26.44 -21.15
CA LEU A 26 -26.09 -25.83 -22.28
C LEU A 26 -25.35 -26.07 -23.61
N THR A 27 -24.04 -26.13 -23.59
CA THR A 27 -23.20 -26.29 -24.80
C THR A 27 -23.15 -27.75 -25.26
N GLY A 28 -23.26 -28.69 -24.34
CA GLY A 28 -23.24 -30.14 -24.65
C GLY A 28 -24.35 -30.62 -25.57
N SER A 29 -25.45 -29.87 -25.69
CA SER A 29 -26.62 -30.26 -26.51
C SER A 29 -26.67 -29.63 -27.92
N LEU A 30 -25.77 -28.70 -28.26
CA LEU A 30 -25.90 -27.85 -29.47
C LEU A 30 -24.67 -27.89 -30.42
N LEU A 31 -23.87 -28.97 -30.34
CA LEU A 31 -22.55 -29.10 -30.98
C LEU A 31 -22.56 -29.25 -32.51
N SER A 32 -23.65 -28.99 -33.24
CA SER A 32 -23.72 -29.32 -34.66
C SER A 32 -23.65 -28.15 -35.65
N SER A 33 -23.67 -26.89 -35.27
CA SER A 33 -23.82 -25.83 -36.27
C SER A 33 -22.87 -24.63 -36.28
N SER A 34 -22.00 -24.44 -35.32
CA SER A 34 -21.16 -23.23 -35.33
C SER A 34 -19.84 -23.39 -34.56
N TYR A 35 -18.92 -24.18 -35.11
CA TYR A 35 -17.58 -24.42 -34.55
C TYR A 35 -16.80 -23.16 -34.14
N ALA A 36 -16.92 -22.05 -34.86
CA ALA A 36 -16.19 -20.83 -34.58
C ALA A 36 -16.65 -20.10 -33.30
N TYR A 37 -17.94 -20.06 -33.02
CA TYR A 37 -18.50 -19.40 -31.86
C TYR A 37 -18.25 -20.18 -30.56
N VAL A 38 -18.31 -21.51 -30.66
CA VAL A 38 -18.02 -22.41 -29.52
C VAL A 38 -16.54 -22.35 -29.14
N LEU A 39 -15.65 -22.28 -30.12
CA LEU A 39 -14.21 -22.16 -29.88
C LEU A 39 -13.84 -20.81 -29.26
N ALA A 40 -14.48 -19.72 -29.69
CA ALA A 40 -14.29 -18.40 -29.11
C ALA A 40 -14.82 -18.35 -27.64
N ALA A 41 -15.97 -18.93 -27.37
CA ALA A 41 -16.57 -18.95 -26.05
C ALA A 41 -15.75 -19.80 -25.04
N THR A 42 -15.25 -20.96 -25.45
CA THR A 42 -14.40 -21.80 -24.60
C THR A 42 -13.02 -21.18 -24.34
N LEU A 43 -12.44 -20.46 -25.31
CA LEU A 43 -11.21 -19.70 -25.12
C LEU A 43 -11.40 -18.55 -24.12
N ILE A 44 -12.47 -17.78 -24.26
CA ILE A 44 -12.81 -16.68 -23.36
C ILE A 44 -13.06 -17.22 -21.92
N GLY A 45 -13.78 -18.31 -21.78
CA GLY A 45 -14.03 -18.96 -20.49
C GLY A 45 -12.74 -19.43 -19.81
N ARG A 46 -11.83 -20.09 -20.57
CA ARG A 46 -10.53 -20.52 -20.02
C ARG A 46 -9.62 -19.37 -19.64
N ILE A 47 -9.58 -18.30 -20.41
CA ILE A 47 -8.81 -17.09 -20.07
C ILE A 47 -9.36 -16.44 -18.81
N SER A 48 -10.68 -16.33 -18.67
CA SER A 48 -11.35 -15.81 -17.49
C SER A 48 -11.02 -16.64 -16.24
N LEU A 49 -11.01 -17.97 -16.34
CA LEU A 49 -10.72 -18.90 -15.25
C LEU A 49 -9.25 -18.80 -14.79
N VAL A 50 -8.32 -18.77 -15.73
CA VAL A 50 -6.89 -18.59 -15.42
C VAL A 50 -6.64 -17.24 -14.73
N PHE A 51 -7.31 -16.19 -15.20
CA PHE A 51 -7.16 -14.84 -14.65
C PHE A 51 -7.77 -14.72 -13.25
N ALA A 52 -8.93 -15.32 -13.01
CA ALA A 52 -9.57 -15.40 -11.70
C ALA A 52 -8.75 -16.25 -10.70
N GLY A 53 -8.21 -17.37 -11.15
CA GLY A 53 -7.34 -18.22 -10.36
C GLY A 53 -6.05 -17.52 -9.95
N LEU A 54 -5.42 -16.79 -10.87
CA LEU A 54 -4.20 -16.03 -10.61
C LEU A 54 -4.45 -14.91 -9.59
N LEU A 55 -5.57 -14.23 -9.69
CA LEU A 55 -5.98 -13.20 -8.74
C LEU A 55 -6.26 -13.80 -7.35
N GLY A 56 -6.94 -14.95 -7.29
CA GLY A 56 -7.17 -15.68 -6.03
C GLY A 56 -5.88 -16.10 -5.35
N ILE A 57 -4.89 -16.57 -6.12
CA ILE A 57 -3.57 -16.96 -5.60
C ILE A 57 -2.84 -15.71 -5.06
N VAL A 58 -2.86 -14.59 -5.78
CA VAL A 58 -2.25 -13.33 -5.33
C VAL A 58 -2.87 -12.86 -4.02
N LEU A 59 -4.19 -12.89 -3.89
CA LEU A 59 -4.89 -12.51 -2.66
C LEU A 59 -4.58 -13.46 -1.49
N LEU A 60 -4.50 -14.77 -1.74
CA LEU A 60 -4.12 -15.76 -0.73
C LEU A 60 -2.66 -15.57 -0.25
N VAL A 61 -1.74 -15.33 -1.18
CA VAL A 61 -0.33 -15.05 -0.85
C VAL A 61 -0.21 -13.76 -0.03
N LEU A 62 -0.96 -12.72 -0.39
CA LEU A 62 -1.00 -11.46 0.37
C LEU A 62 -1.57 -11.67 1.78
N ALA A 63 -2.68 -12.40 1.90
CA ALA A 63 -3.31 -12.70 3.18
C ALA A 63 -2.39 -13.54 4.09
N PHE A 64 -1.69 -14.52 3.51
CA PHE A 64 -0.74 -15.35 4.25
C PHE A 64 0.53 -14.57 4.64
N ALA A 65 1.03 -13.70 3.76
CA ALA A 65 2.15 -12.81 4.05
C ALA A 65 1.85 -11.83 5.18
N MET A 66 0.62 -11.32 5.25
CA MET A 66 0.19 -10.45 6.36
C MET A 66 0.04 -11.19 7.70
N ARG A 67 -0.17 -12.49 7.67
CA ARG A 67 -0.34 -13.32 8.89
C ARG A 67 0.98 -13.81 9.46
N SER A 68 2.04 -13.88 8.66
CA SER A 68 3.37 -14.34 9.09
C SER A 68 4.25 -13.15 9.50
N ASP A 69 4.91 -13.22 10.67
CA ASP A 69 5.83 -12.18 11.15
C ASP A 69 7.01 -11.96 10.19
N LYS A 70 7.51 -13.04 9.56
CA LYS A 70 8.53 -12.96 8.49
C LYS A 70 7.98 -12.31 7.20
N GLY A 71 6.69 -12.48 6.93
CA GLY A 71 5.99 -11.82 5.82
C GLY A 71 5.86 -10.32 6.03
N ARG A 72 5.57 -9.88 7.26
CA ARG A 72 5.50 -8.46 7.63
C ARG A 72 6.83 -7.74 7.45
N GLU A 73 7.93 -8.37 7.83
CA GLU A 73 9.27 -7.82 7.65
C GLU A 73 9.65 -7.71 6.15
N LYS A 74 9.29 -8.73 5.37
CA LYS A 74 9.51 -8.74 3.92
C LYS A 74 8.61 -7.72 3.18
N LEU A 75 7.36 -7.57 3.63
CA LEU A 75 6.46 -6.52 3.13
C LEU A 75 7.00 -5.12 3.45
N ARG A 76 7.50 -4.89 4.68
CA ARG A 76 8.09 -3.61 5.09
C ARG A 76 9.31 -3.27 4.23
N ASN A 77 10.18 -4.25 3.98
CA ASN A 77 11.36 -4.06 3.12
C ASN A 77 10.95 -3.79 1.64
N THR A 78 9.85 -4.39 1.18
CA THR A 78 9.29 -4.15 -0.16
C THR A 78 8.61 -2.78 -0.23
N MET A 79 7.95 -2.33 0.84
CA MET A 79 7.35 -0.99 0.94
C MET A 79 8.43 0.11 0.95
N GLU A 80 9.59 -0.12 1.57
CA GLU A 80 10.74 0.78 1.51
C GLU A 80 11.36 0.85 0.10
N THR A 81 11.22 -0.22 -0.69
CA THR A 81 11.77 -0.30 -2.06
C THR A 81 10.79 0.28 -3.09
N SER A 82 9.49 0.25 -2.82
CA SER A 82 8.47 0.77 -3.73
C SER A 82 8.49 2.30 -3.77
N ARG A 83 8.58 2.88 -4.96
CA ARG A 83 8.59 4.34 -5.17
C ARG A 83 7.37 5.05 -4.58
N PHE A 84 6.22 4.38 -4.49
CA PHE A 84 4.95 4.95 -4.02
C PHE A 84 4.85 5.02 -2.50
N THR A 85 5.35 4.03 -1.79
CA THR A 85 5.22 3.93 -0.33
C THR A 85 6.45 4.45 0.42
N ARG A 86 7.59 4.59 -0.28
CA ARG A 86 8.86 5.03 0.32
C ARG A 86 8.77 6.39 1.01
N LYS A 87 8.04 7.36 0.40
CA LYS A 87 7.87 8.68 1.00
C LYS A 87 7.03 8.62 2.28
N ALA A 88 5.95 7.84 2.26
CA ALA A 88 5.09 7.67 3.44
C ALA A 88 5.81 6.92 4.57
N ALA A 89 6.56 5.87 4.25
CA ALA A 89 7.37 5.13 5.21
C ALA A 89 8.48 6.00 5.84
N TRP A 90 9.11 6.87 5.04
CA TRP A 90 10.06 7.86 5.54
C TRP A 90 9.41 8.84 6.51
N LEU A 91 8.28 9.45 6.12
CA LEU A 91 7.56 10.41 6.97
C LEU A 91 7.05 9.78 8.26
N LEU A 92 6.61 8.53 8.22
CA LEU A 92 6.21 7.79 9.41
C LEU A 92 7.39 7.58 10.36
N ALA A 93 8.53 7.13 9.85
CA ALA A 93 9.73 6.97 10.66
C ALA A 93 10.22 8.31 11.24
N VAL A 94 10.12 9.38 10.48
CA VAL A 94 10.46 10.74 10.96
C VAL A 94 9.45 11.20 12.03
N SER A 95 8.17 10.90 11.90
CA SER A 95 7.17 11.27 12.91
C SER A 95 7.43 10.57 14.25
N GLU A 96 7.79 9.28 14.23
CA GLU A 96 8.16 8.52 15.43
C GLU A 96 9.39 9.14 16.11
N VAL A 97 10.41 9.53 15.35
CA VAL A 97 11.60 10.21 15.88
C VAL A 97 11.23 11.56 16.47
N MET A 98 10.41 12.36 15.79
CA MET A 98 9.98 13.67 16.27
C MET A 98 9.15 13.56 17.56
N ASP A 99 8.28 12.58 17.66
CA ASP A 99 7.46 12.33 18.85
C ASP A 99 8.34 11.96 20.04
N THR A 100 9.24 11.01 19.86
CA THR A 100 10.21 10.61 20.88
C THR A 100 11.10 11.77 21.30
N LEU A 101 11.61 12.54 20.32
CA LEU A 101 12.47 13.69 20.57
C LEU A 101 11.73 14.78 21.36
N SER A 102 10.46 15.08 21.02
CA SER A 102 9.66 16.06 21.73
C SER A 102 9.44 15.65 23.20
N ALA A 103 9.15 14.37 23.43
CA ALA A 103 8.95 13.84 24.77
C ALA A 103 10.23 13.89 25.63
N LEU A 104 11.39 13.56 25.02
CA LEU A 104 12.67 13.60 25.71
C LEU A 104 13.09 15.05 26.02
N LEU A 105 12.95 15.98 25.09
CA LEU A 105 13.23 17.39 25.32
C LEU A 105 12.28 18.01 26.35
N ALA A 106 11.00 17.61 26.34
CA ALA A 106 10.02 18.04 27.34
C ALA A 106 10.37 17.56 28.75
N SER A 107 11.00 16.39 28.87
CA SER A 107 11.50 15.87 30.16
C SER A 107 12.79 16.55 30.65
N GLY A 108 13.36 17.46 29.86
CA GLY A 108 14.62 18.14 30.18
C GLY A 108 15.87 17.35 29.84
N THR A 109 15.74 16.31 29.02
CA THR A 109 16.89 15.52 28.53
C THR A 109 17.74 16.39 27.60
N ASP A 110 19.05 16.31 27.72
CA ASP A 110 20.01 16.97 26.86
C ASP A 110 19.88 16.55 25.39
N GLU A 111 20.16 17.47 24.46
CA GLU A 111 19.98 17.23 23.01
C GLU A 111 20.78 16.02 22.50
N ASP A 112 22.04 15.84 22.93
CA ASP A 112 22.87 14.70 22.53
C ASP A 112 22.31 13.37 23.04
N SER A 113 21.90 13.33 24.31
CA SER A 113 21.30 12.17 24.93
C SER A 113 19.95 11.80 24.31
N ALA A 114 19.13 12.80 24.02
CA ALA A 114 17.85 12.63 23.33
C ALA A 114 18.05 12.05 21.92
N LEU A 115 19.02 12.57 21.16
CA LEU A 115 19.37 12.03 19.85
C LEU A 115 19.89 10.58 19.92
N ALA A 116 20.73 10.25 20.92
CA ALA A 116 21.23 8.90 21.10
C ALA A 116 20.09 7.87 21.28
N LEU A 117 19.10 8.21 22.10
CA LEU A 117 17.91 7.36 22.31
C LEU A 117 17.05 7.24 21.05
N CYS A 118 16.87 8.34 20.31
CA CYS A 118 16.17 8.34 19.03
C CYS A 118 16.85 7.44 17.98
N ILE A 119 18.18 7.43 17.95
CA ILE A 119 18.98 6.58 17.05
C ILE A 119 18.78 5.12 17.39
N GLU A 120 18.85 4.74 18.67
CA GLU A 120 18.67 3.37 19.13
C GLU A 120 17.27 2.82 18.79
N GLN A 121 16.24 3.65 18.89
CA GLN A 121 14.85 3.29 18.58
C GLN A 121 14.58 3.21 17.07
N THR A 122 15.35 3.93 16.25
CA THR A 122 15.10 4.06 14.82
C THR A 122 15.44 2.79 14.05
N ARG A 123 14.42 2.17 13.42
CA ARG A 123 14.58 0.95 12.62
C ARG A 123 14.86 1.22 11.13
N HIS A 124 14.62 2.43 10.66
CA HIS A 124 14.77 2.80 9.26
C HIS A 124 16.24 3.15 8.96
N LYS A 125 16.97 2.30 8.22
CA LYS A 125 18.42 2.42 8.00
C LYS A 125 18.90 3.81 7.56
N LYS A 126 18.25 4.40 6.55
CA LYS A 126 18.64 5.73 6.05
C LYS A 126 18.40 6.85 7.07
N LEU A 127 17.35 6.71 7.88
CA LEU A 127 17.08 7.70 8.93
C LEU A 127 18.07 7.54 10.08
N HIS A 128 18.42 6.32 10.42
CA HIS A 128 19.47 6.01 11.40
C HIS A 128 20.80 6.67 11.04
N GLU A 129 21.28 6.46 9.80
CA GLU A 129 22.51 7.09 9.29
C GLU A 129 22.44 8.63 9.29
N ALA A 130 21.26 9.18 8.99
CA ALA A 130 21.07 10.63 9.02
C ALA A 130 21.08 11.21 10.44
N LEU A 131 20.48 10.48 11.40
CA LEU A 131 20.47 10.85 12.82
C LEU A 131 21.85 10.73 13.46
N GLU A 132 22.66 9.73 13.09
CA GLU A 132 24.05 9.61 13.53
C GLU A 132 24.86 10.85 13.12
N LYS A 133 24.73 11.29 11.87
CA LYS A 133 25.37 12.52 11.40
C LYS A 133 24.87 13.77 12.12
N CYS A 134 23.56 13.84 12.41
CA CYS A 134 23.01 14.91 13.22
C CYS A 134 23.65 14.94 14.61
N ARG A 135 23.85 13.79 15.22
CA ARG A 135 24.47 13.68 16.53
C ARG A 135 25.93 14.13 16.50
N GLU A 136 26.69 13.75 15.48
CA GLU A 136 28.06 14.23 15.28
C GLU A 136 28.11 15.76 15.18
N GLU A 137 27.21 16.37 14.40
CA GLU A 137 27.09 17.83 14.29
C GLU A 137 26.72 18.48 15.64
N THR A 138 25.81 17.86 16.41
CA THR A 138 25.40 18.40 17.72
C THR A 138 26.56 18.32 18.72
N GLN A 139 27.37 17.28 18.69
CA GLN A 139 28.60 17.18 19.51
C GLN A 139 29.64 18.22 19.15
N MET A 140 29.65 18.73 17.90
CA MET A 140 30.47 19.85 17.48
C MET A 140 29.91 21.24 17.88
N GLY A 141 28.76 21.25 18.60
CA GLY A 141 28.12 22.47 19.06
C GLY A 141 27.12 23.09 18.08
N VAL A 142 26.74 22.35 17.03
CA VAL A 142 25.66 22.74 16.11
C VAL A 142 24.32 22.39 16.75
N GLY A 143 23.43 23.36 16.93
CA GLY A 143 22.10 23.07 17.51
C GLY A 143 21.32 22.06 16.68
N ILE A 144 20.55 21.21 17.35
CA ILE A 144 19.80 20.08 16.78
C ILE A 144 18.93 20.47 15.58
N ALA A 145 18.26 21.62 15.62
CA ALA A 145 17.42 22.10 14.53
C ALA A 145 18.22 22.38 13.24
N THR A 146 19.45 22.86 13.38
CA THR A 146 20.35 23.12 12.25
C THR A 146 20.89 21.83 11.68
N ALA A 147 21.26 20.88 12.52
CA ALA A 147 21.72 19.55 12.13
C ALA A 147 20.63 18.80 11.33
N PHE A 148 19.38 18.83 11.79
CA PHE A 148 18.24 18.27 11.05
C PHE A 148 18.01 18.92 9.68
N ALA A 149 18.22 20.23 9.58
CA ALA A 149 18.11 20.96 8.30
C ALA A 149 19.23 20.58 7.33
N HIS A 150 20.47 20.42 7.80
CA HIS A 150 21.63 20.00 7.01
C HIS A 150 21.45 18.61 6.44
N GLN A 151 21.00 17.67 7.24
CA GLN A 151 20.79 16.28 6.83
C GLN A 151 19.50 16.06 6.03
N LYS A 152 18.69 17.11 5.83
CA LYS A 152 17.43 17.08 5.06
C LYS A 152 16.47 15.97 5.53
N ILE A 153 16.43 15.72 6.82
CA ILE A 153 15.56 14.70 7.43
C ILE A 153 14.10 15.10 7.22
N LEU A 154 13.81 16.39 7.39
CA LEU A 154 12.48 16.99 7.22
C LEU A 154 12.34 17.65 5.83
N PRO A 155 11.12 17.71 5.28
CA PRO A 155 10.80 18.58 4.18
C PRO A 155 11.23 20.03 4.47
N ALA A 156 11.65 20.77 3.45
CA ALA A 156 12.25 22.11 3.61
C ALA A 156 11.39 23.08 4.43
N MET A 157 10.07 22.97 4.33
CA MET A 157 9.14 23.79 5.11
C MET A 157 9.22 23.46 6.60
N TYR A 158 9.21 22.17 6.96
CA TYR A 158 9.27 21.72 8.34
C TYR A 158 10.64 21.96 8.97
N GLY A 159 11.72 21.84 8.20
CA GLY A 159 13.06 22.24 8.65
C GLY A 159 13.14 23.71 9.04
N LYS A 160 12.51 24.61 8.26
CA LYS A 160 12.43 26.05 8.61
C LYS A 160 11.59 26.30 9.86
N MET A 161 10.50 25.54 10.05
CA MET A 161 9.70 25.65 11.28
C MET A 161 10.50 25.22 12.51
N LEU A 162 11.25 24.13 12.41
CA LEU A 162 12.13 23.65 13.48
C LEU A 162 13.21 24.67 13.85
N LEU A 163 13.84 25.27 12.83
CA LEU A 163 14.82 26.36 13.02
C LEU A 163 14.19 27.59 13.68
N GLY A 164 12.96 27.94 13.32
CA GLY A 164 12.20 29.02 13.96
C GLY A 164 11.95 28.72 15.44
N GLY A 165 11.46 27.53 15.77
CA GLY A 165 11.22 27.09 17.14
C GLY A 165 12.47 27.05 18.00
N ALA A 166 13.61 26.64 17.41
CA ALA A 166 14.89 26.68 18.13
C ALA A 166 15.34 28.12 18.47
N LYS A 167 15.06 29.08 17.58
CA LYS A 167 15.38 30.48 17.81
C LYS A 167 14.45 31.19 18.80
N SER A 168 13.15 30.76 18.85
CA SER A 168 12.17 31.32 19.78
C SER A 168 12.22 30.67 21.17
N GLY A 169 12.97 29.58 21.33
CA GLY A 169 12.97 28.78 22.56
C GLY A 169 11.77 27.80 22.69
N GLU A 170 10.98 27.65 21.62
CA GLU A 170 9.78 26.80 21.59
C GLU A 170 10.05 25.46 20.87
N LEU A 171 11.30 24.97 20.95
CA LEU A 171 11.73 23.78 20.24
C LEU A 171 10.84 22.56 20.53
N VAL A 172 10.47 22.34 21.78
CA VAL A 172 9.62 21.21 22.22
C VAL A 172 8.25 21.27 21.53
N GLN A 173 7.57 22.41 21.60
CA GLN A 173 6.24 22.58 21.00
C GLN A 173 6.26 22.40 19.48
N VAL A 174 7.29 22.96 18.83
CA VAL A 174 7.43 22.85 17.39
C VAL A 174 7.73 21.39 16.99
N THR A 175 8.57 20.69 17.74
CA THR A 175 8.88 19.28 17.49
C THR A 175 7.65 18.40 17.63
N GLU A 176 6.82 18.60 18.67
CA GLU A 176 5.53 17.90 18.85
C GLU A 176 4.56 18.18 17.69
N ASN A 177 4.42 19.43 17.30
CA ASN A 177 3.57 19.80 16.16
C ASN A 177 4.07 19.18 14.85
N LEU A 178 5.37 19.10 14.65
CA LEU A 178 5.96 18.45 13.49
C LEU A 178 5.76 16.94 13.50
N ALA A 179 5.84 16.29 14.67
CA ALA A 179 5.52 14.87 14.82
C ALA A 179 4.10 14.58 14.34
N ARG A 180 3.12 15.33 14.82
CA ARG A 180 1.71 15.18 14.42
C ARG A 180 1.49 15.44 12.91
N ARG A 181 2.09 16.48 12.37
CA ARG A 181 1.96 16.82 10.94
C ARG A 181 2.60 15.80 10.02
N THR A 182 3.78 15.31 10.38
CA THR A 182 4.48 14.28 9.59
C THR A 182 3.76 12.94 9.66
N ALA A 183 3.15 12.59 10.81
CA ALA A 183 2.29 11.42 10.94
C ALA A 183 1.06 11.52 10.03
N GLN A 184 0.33 12.64 10.06
CA GLN A 184 -0.83 12.87 9.19
C GLN A 184 -0.45 12.84 7.71
N GLU A 185 0.68 13.43 7.32
CA GLU A 185 1.14 13.40 5.92
C GLU A 185 1.52 11.98 5.50
N ALA A 186 2.10 11.18 6.40
CA ALA A 186 2.37 9.76 6.17
C ALA A 186 1.10 8.94 5.99
N GLU A 187 0.10 9.12 6.87
CA GLU A 187 -1.21 8.47 6.77
C GLU A 187 -1.91 8.83 5.46
N ASN A 188 -1.97 10.12 5.12
CA ASN A 188 -2.55 10.58 3.86
C ASN A 188 -1.83 9.99 2.65
N GLY A 189 -0.50 9.87 2.72
CA GLY A 189 0.29 9.20 1.71
C GLY A 189 -0.06 7.72 1.54
N LEU A 190 -0.29 7.01 2.64
CA LEU A 190 -0.73 5.62 2.62
C LEU A 190 -2.18 5.46 2.12
N CYS A 191 -3.09 6.32 2.58
CA CYS A 191 -4.48 6.34 2.11
C CYS A 191 -4.54 6.58 0.59
N SER A 192 -3.75 7.48 0.05
CA SER A 192 -3.72 7.77 -1.38
C SER A 192 -3.30 6.57 -2.25
N VAL A 193 -2.51 5.64 -1.71
CA VAL A 193 -2.17 4.38 -2.39
C VAL A 193 -3.36 3.43 -2.40
N ILE A 194 -4.09 3.38 -1.29
CA ILE A 194 -5.30 2.55 -1.13
C ILE A 194 -6.39 3.07 -2.06
N ASP A 195 -6.63 4.37 -2.10
CA ASP A 195 -7.65 5.03 -2.93
C ASP A 195 -7.42 4.80 -4.44
N ARG A 196 -6.15 4.67 -4.86
CA ARG A 196 -5.82 4.32 -6.25
C ARG A 196 -6.07 2.86 -6.58
N THR A 197 -6.08 1.98 -5.59
CA THR A 197 -6.33 0.55 -5.78
C THR A 197 -7.83 0.28 -6.01
N GLU A 198 -8.71 1.08 -5.43
CA GLU A 198 -10.15 0.94 -5.54
C GLU A 198 -10.68 1.04 -6.98
N PRO A 199 -10.36 2.08 -7.79
CA PRO A 199 -10.79 2.15 -9.20
C PRO A 199 -10.27 0.99 -10.05
N ILE A 200 -9.07 0.51 -9.77
CA ILE A 200 -8.49 -0.64 -10.47
C ILE A 200 -9.29 -1.91 -10.18
N LEU A 201 -9.67 -2.12 -8.92
CA LEU A 201 -10.49 -3.26 -8.52
C LEU A 201 -11.90 -3.20 -9.11
N ILE A 202 -12.53 -2.02 -9.11
CA ILE A 202 -13.85 -1.81 -9.72
C ILE A 202 -13.80 -2.04 -11.23
N GLY A 203 -12.80 -1.48 -11.90
CA GLY A 203 -12.59 -1.69 -13.34
C GLY A 203 -12.39 -3.16 -13.70
N PHE A 204 -11.63 -3.89 -12.89
CA PHE A 204 -11.43 -5.31 -13.04
C PHE A 204 -12.71 -6.13 -12.84
N LEU A 205 -13.49 -5.80 -11.80
CA LEU A 205 -14.79 -6.43 -11.54
C LEU A 205 -15.76 -6.21 -12.71
N THR A 206 -15.86 -4.98 -13.17
CA THR A 206 -16.74 -4.61 -14.28
C THR A 206 -16.35 -5.35 -15.56
N ALA A 207 -15.06 -5.42 -15.87
CA ALA A 207 -14.54 -6.16 -17.01
C ALA A 207 -14.83 -7.68 -16.89
N SER A 208 -14.65 -8.25 -15.71
CA SER A 208 -14.93 -9.68 -15.45
C SER A 208 -16.42 -10.01 -15.65
N VAL A 209 -17.31 -9.20 -15.08
CA VAL A 209 -18.76 -9.37 -15.23
C VAL A 209 -19.17 -9.16 -16.68
N GLY A 210 -18.65 -8.15 -17.37
CA GLY A 210 -18.91 -7.91 -18.80
C GLY A 210 -18.49 -9.07 -19.68
N LEU A 211 -17.29 -9.65 -19.45
CA LEU A 211 -16.80 -10.84 -20.15
C LEU A 211 -17.71 -12.06 -19.90
N THR A 212 -18.16 -12.25 -18.67
CA THR A 212 -19.06 -13.37 -18.33
C THR A 212 -20.40 -13.21 -19.03
N LEU A 213 -20.98 -12.00 -19.06
CA LEU A 213 -22.23 -11.73 -19.78
C LEU A 213 -22.07 -11.95 -21.28
N LEU A 214 -20.99 -11.48 -21.89
CA LEU A 214 -20.66 -11.72 -23.29
C LEU A 214 -20.54 -13.21 -23.60
N SER A 215 -19.90 -13.97 -22.72
CA SER A 215 -19.74 -15.42 -22.86
C SER A 215 -21.08 -16.16 -22.87
N VAL A 216 -22.07 -15.69 -22.14
CA VAL A 216 -23.43 -16.27 -22.10
C VAL A 216 -24.30 -15.78 -23.27
N MET A 217 -24.15 -14.51 -23.69
CA MET A 217 -24.95 -13.91 -24.76
C MET A 217 -24.57 -14.40 -26.17
N LEU A 218 -23.28 -14.65 -26.41
CA LEU A 218 -22.80 -15.11 -27.74
C LEU A 218 -23.47 -16.40 -28.22
N PRO A 219 -23.60 -17.49 -27.42
CA PRO A 219 -24.29 -18.70 -27.85
C PRO A 219 -25.80 -18.49 -28.05
N LEU A 220 -26.43 -17.64 -27.20
CA LEU A 220 -27.87 -17.35 -27.36
C LEU A 220 -28.15 -16.64 -28.68
N LEU A 221 -27.31 -15.69 -29.09
CA LEU A 221 -27.40 -15.05 -30.39
C LEU A 221 -27.17 -16.03 -31.55
N GLY A 222 -26.26 -16.99 -31.38
CA GLY A 222 -26.02 -18.05 -32.34
C GLY A 222 -27.25 -18.94 -32.57
N ILE A 223 -27.98 -19.25 -31.52
CA ILE A 223 -29.22 -20.04 -31.62
C ILE A 223 -30.34 -19.24 -32.31
N LEU A 224 -30.47 -17.94 -31.95
CA LEU A 224 -31.48 -17.06 -32.56
C LEU A 224 -31.24 -16.81 -34.05
N SER A 225 -29.99 -16.81 -34.49
CA SER A 225 -29.63 -16.60 -35.90
C SER A 225 -29.78 -17.88 -36.76
N ALA A 226 -29.99 -19.03 -36.11
CA ALA A 226 -30.15 -20.32 -36.78
C ALA A 226 -31.64 -20.75 -36.96
N ILE A 227 -32.59 -19.94 -36.40
CA ILE A 227 -34.03 -20.03 -36.60
C ILE A 227 -34.45 -19.03 -37.71
#